data_37d7ab6172c06a587329c6c602f9b276
#
_entry.id   37d7ab6172c06a587329c6c602f9b276
#
_cell.length_a   1.000
_cell.length_b   1.000
_cell.length_c   1.000
_cell.angle_alpha   90.00
_cell.angle_beta   90.00
_cell.angle_gamma   90.00
#
_symmetry.space_group_name_H-M   'P 1'
#
loop_
_entity.id
_entity.type
_entity.pdbx_description
1 polymer ?
#
loop_
_entity_poly.entity_id
_entity_poly.type
_entity_poly.pdbx_seq_one_letter_code
_entity_poly.pdbx_strand_id
1 'polypeptide(L)'
;MLSENQYLDLYQSSSRMIKKNSAEVLNAVRDAAFEDFRRLGFPSRKVERYKYTDMSAIFEPDYGLNLNRLEIPVDPYEAFRCDVPNLSTSLYFVVNDAFYSKALPKVELPEGVIVDSLSKIAAENPEFIGKYYAKIAKTDEDGITALNTFLAQDGLLIYVPKNVKVERTIQVINILRSDVDLMVNRRVLIVMEQGAEAKFLFCDHAADDKNFLDRKSVV
;
A
#
# COMPACT_ATOMS: atom_id res chain seq x y z
N MET A 1 13.13 -7.57 -20.00
CA MET A 1 13.08 -6.38 -20.89
C MET A 1 11.68 -6.05 -21.40
N LEU A 2 10.83 -6.99 -21.80
CA LEU A 2 9.44 -6.67 -22.24
C LEU A 2 8.54 -6.24 -21.08
N SER A 3 8.60 -6.94 -19.93
CA SER A 3 7.77 -6.62 -18.77
C SER A 3 8.12 -5.29 -18.09
N GLU A 4 9.37 -4.86 -18.11
CA GLU A 4 9.78 -3.57 -17.55
C GLU A 4 9.24 -2.39 -18.36
N ASN A 5 9.33 -2.48 -19.68
CA ASN A 5 8.88 -1.42 -20.58
C ASN A 5 7.38 -1.13 -20.44
N GLN A 6 6.54 -2.14 -20.22
CA GLN A 6 5.10 -1.91 -20.04
C GLN A 6 4.80 -0.97 -18.85
N TYR A 7 5.56 -1.07 -17.73
CA TYR A 7 5.37 -0.19 -16.57
C TYR A 7 6.01 1.18 -16.77
N LEU A 8 7.10 1.26 -17.52
CA LEU A 8 7.71 2.54 -17.91
C LEU A 8 6.76 3.32 -18.83
N ASP A 9 6.24 2.68 -19.87
CA ASP A 9 5.29 3.27 -20.82
C ASP A 9 3.97 3.65 -20.14
N LEU A 10 3.48 2.79 -19.23
CA LEU A 10 2.30 3.06 -18.41
C LEU A 10 2.46 4.35 -17.60
N TYR A 11 3.58 4.50 -16.87
CA TYR A 11 3.79 5.70 -16.07
C TYR A 11 3.98 6.94 -16.95
N GLN A 12 4.73 6.86 -18.02
CA GLN A 12 4.90 7.98 -18.95
C GLN A 12 3.57 8.48 -19.51
N SER A 13 2.70 7.57 -19.90
CA SER A 13 1.38 7.92 -20.46
C SER A 13 0.37 8.38 -19.39
N SER A 14 0.49 7.88 -18.16
CA SER A 14 -0.52 8.05 -17.09
C SER A 14 -0.06 8.90 -15.90
N SER A 15 1.19 9.36 -15.88
CA SER A 15 1.79 10.09 -14.74
C SER A 15 0.97 11.30 -14.29
N ARG A 16 0.41 12.04 -15.26
CA ARG A 16 -0.45 13.19 -14.97
C ARG A 16 -1.72 12.79 -14.20
N MET A 17 -2.33 11.67 -14.57
CA MET A 17 -3.51 11.14 -13.90
C MET A 17 -3.17 10.62 -12.49
N ILE A 18 -2.08 9.88 -12.36
CA ILE A 18 -1.58 9.36 -11.07
C ILE A 18 -1.33 10.53 -10.13
N LYS A 19 -0.60 11.56 -10.58
CA LYS A 19 -0.26 12.73 -9.78
C LYS A 19 -1.50 13.56 -9.41
N LYS A 20 -2.47 13.70 -10.30
CA LYS A 20 -3.73 14.40 -10.03
C LYS A 20 -4.55 13.73 -8.93
N ASN A 21 -4.52 12.41 -8.84
CA ASN A 21 -5.30 11.61 -7.90
C ASN A 21 -4.49 11.24 -6.64
N SER A 22 -3.43 11.99 -6.30
CA SER A 22 -2.56 11.73 -5.16
C SER A 22 -2.09 13.04 -4.53
N ALA A 23 -1.72 13.00 -3.25
CA ALA A 23 -1.18 14.16 -2.54
C ALA A 23 0.21 14.57 -3.08
N GLU A 24 0.50 15.87 -3.05
CA GLU A 24 1.73 16.42 -3.64
C GLU A 24 2.99 15.89 -2.95
N VAL A 25 2.97 15.71 -1.64
CA VAL A 25 4.09 15.14 -0.87
C VAL A 25 4.41 13.69 -1.31
N LEU A 26 3.41 12.92 -1.74
CA LEU A 26 3.61 11.60 -2.31
C LEU A 26 4.13 11.68 -3.75
N ASN A 27 3.72 12.71 -4.49
CA ASN A 27 4.15 12.93 -5.86
C ASN A 27 5.62 13.36 -5.96
N ALA A 28 6.13 14.05 -4.94
CA ALA A 28 7.48 14.59 -4.93
C ALA A 28 8.60 13.56 -5.14
N VAL A 29 8.34 12.29 -4.80
CA VAL A 29 9.32 11.19 -4.92
C VAL A 29 9.11 10.30 -6.15
N ARG A 30 8.00 10.48 -6.90
CA ARG A 30 7.64 9.54 -7.98
C ARG A 30 8.60 9.58 -9.16
N ASP A 31 8.98 10.75 -9.61
CA ASP A 31 9.84 10.87 -10.80
C ASP A 31 11.23 10.30 -10.53
N ALA A 32 11.78 10.53 -9.32
CA ALA A 32 13.04 9.91 -8.90
C ALA A 32 12.91 8.37 -8.84
N ALA A 33 11.82 7.87 -8.25
CA ALA A 33 11.55 6.43 -8.19
C ALA A 33 11.38 5.81 -9.59
N PHE A 34 10.76 6.53 -10.52
CA PHE A 34 10.64 6.09 -11.91
C PHE A 34 12.01 5.97 -12.59
N GLU A 35 12.89 6.94 -12.40
CA GLU A 35 14.26 6.89 -12.92
C GLU A 35 15.08 5.76 -12.27
N ASP A 36 14.89 5.52 -10.99
CA ASP A 36 15.50 4.39 -10.30
C ASP A 36 15.04 3.06 -10.88
N PHE A 37 13.73 2.88 -11.12
CA PHE A 37 13.21 1.68 -11.75
C PHE A 37 13.72 1.50 -13.18
N ARG A 38 13.81 2.59 -13.97
CA ARG A 38 14.38 2.56 -15.31
C ARG A 38 15.83 2.10 -15.31
N ARG A 39 16.59 2.45 -14.28
CA ARG A 39 18.00 2.06 -14.11
C ARG A 39 18.16 0.64 -13.58
N LEU A 40 17.32 0.24 -12.61
CA LEU A 40 17.45 -1.02 -11.88
C LEU A 40 16.73 -2.17 -12.56
N GLY A 41 15.56 -1.92 -13.14
CA GLY A 41 14.64 -2.94 -13.64
C GLY A 41 14.13 -3.87 -12.55
N PHE A 42 13.60 -5.02 -12.95
CA PHE A 42 13.25 -6.07 -12.02
C PHE A 42 14.49 -6.80 -11.48
N PRO A 43 14.55 -7.06 -10.18
CA PRO A 43 15.68 -7.78 -9.60
C PRO A 43 15.75 -9.22 -10.14
N SER A 44 16.94 -9.61 -10.57
CA SER A 44 17.18 -10.96 -11.05
C SER A 44 17.36 -11.94 -9.87
N ARG A 45 17.28 -13.24 -10.17
CA ARG A 45 17.54 -14.31 -9.20
C ARG A 45 18.99 -14.31 -8.64
N LYS A 46 19.87 -13.48 -9.17
CA LYS A 46 21.23 -13.26 -8.63
C LYS A 46 21.22 -12.43 -7.35
N VAL A 47 20.18 -11.64 -7.16
CA VAL A 47 19.97 -10.88 -5.91
C VAL A 47 19.44 -11.85 -4.85
N GLU A 48 20.15 -12.02 -3.74
CA GLU A 48 19.86 -13.04 -2.72
C GLU A 48 18.40 -13.02 -2.23
N ARG A 49 17.83 -11.83 -2.03
CA ARG A 49 16.44 -11.64 -1.62
C ARG A 49 15.40 -12.19 -2.61
N TYR A 50 15.77 -12.29 -3.89
CA TYR A 50 14.91 -12.75 -4.99
C TYR A 50 15.34 -14.08 -5.61
N LYS A 51 16.28 -14.77 -5.01
CA LYS A 51 16.93 -16.00 -5.51
C LYS A 51 15.94 -17.08 -5.96
N TYR A 52 14.82 -17.21 -5.25
CA TYR A 52 13.80 -18.22 -5.55
C TYR A 52 12.56 -17.66 -6.26
N THR A 53 12.59 -16.40 -6.69
CA THR A 53 11.44 -15.71 -7.29
C THR A 53 11.82 -15.10 -8.63
N ASP A 54 11.08 -15.44 -9.67
CA ASP A 54 11.25 -14.81 -10.99
C ASP A 54 10.36 -13.59 -11.09
N MET A 55 10.91 -12.43 -10.74
CA MET A 55 10.14 -11.19 -10.73
C MET A 55 9.69 -10.79 -12.15
N SER A 56 10.50 -11.02 -13.17
CA SER A 56 10.12 -10.70 -14.55
C SER A 56 8.90 -11.51 -15.01
N ALA A 57 8.86 -12.80 -14.68
CA ALA A 57 7.71 -13.64 -15.01
C ALA A 57 6.43 -13.26 -14.24
N ILE A 58 6.57 -12.85 -12.97
CA ILE A 58 5.43 -12.39 -12.16
C ILE A 58 4.80 -11.11 -12.74
N PHE A 59 5.62 -10.20 -13.25
CA PHE A 59 5.17 -8.92 -13.79
C PHE A 59 4.94 -8.93 -15.32
N GLU A 60 5.08 -10.08 -15.98
CA GLU A 60 4.86 -10.21 -17.43
C GLU A 60 3.38 -10.06 -17.83
N PRO A 61 2.38 -10.61 -17.09
CA PRO A 61 0.98 -10.47 -17.47
C PRO A 61 0.52 -9.00 -17.47
N ASP A 62 -0.43 -8.71 -18.35
CA ASP A 62 -1.06 -7.39 -18.45
C ASP A 62 -2.15 -7.26 -17.38
N TYR A 63 -1.74 -6.77 -16.22
CA TYR A 63 -2.67 -6.47 -15.13
C TYR A 63 -3.32 -5.11 -15.31
N GLY A 64 -4.62 -5.03 -15.05
CA GLY A 64 -5.31 -3.75 -14.87
C GLY A 64 -4.77 -2.98 -13.66
N LEU A 65 -4.88 -1.65 -13.70
CA LEU A 65 -4.60 -0.76 -12.56
C LEU A 65 -5.75 0.23 -12.39
N ASN A 66 -6.15 0.46 -11.14
CA ASN A 66 -7.21 1.42 -10.82
C ASN A 66 -6.67 2.87 -10.73
N LEU A 67 -6.05 3.35 -11.81
CA LEU A 67 -5.43 4.69 -11.85
C LEU A 67 -6.45 5.84 -11.67
N ASN A 68 -7.70 5.61 -12.06
CA ASN A 68 -8.79 6.58 -11.91
C ASN A 68 -9.40 6.60 -10.51
N ARG A 69 -8.95 5.74 -9.60
CA ARG A 69 -9.49 5.62 -8.24
C ARG A 69 -11.00 5.33 -8.22
N LEU A 70 -11.46 4.48 -9.16
CA LEU A 70 -12.84 4.04 -9.17
C LEU A 70 -13.16 3.28 -7.90
N GLU A 71 -14.30 3.60 -7.30
CA GLU A 71 -14.78 2.84 -6.15
C GLU A 71 -15.20 1.44 -6.60
N ILE A 72 -14.63 0.42 -5.96
CA ILE A 72 -14.96 -0.97 -6.23
C ILE A 72 -15.97 -1.42 -5.17
N PRO A 73 -17.20 -1.78 -5.57
CA PRO A 73 -18.23 -2.15 -4.62
C PRO A 73 -17.88 -3.49 -3.95
N VAL A 74 -17.77 -3.45 -2.63
CA VAL A 74 -17.59 -4.63 -1.79
C VAL A 74 -18.14 -4.31 -0.41
N ASP A 75 -18.82 -5.27 0.20
CA ASP A 75 -19.05 -5.27 1.65
C ASP A 75 -17.85 -5.98 2.31
N PRO A 76 -16.99 -5.24 3.02
CA PRO A 76 -15.81 -5.85 3.61
C PRO A 76 -16.15 -6.85 4.72
N TYR A 77 -17.29 -6.72 5.39
CA TYR A 77 -17.70 -7.67 6.41
C TYR A 77 -18.24 -8.99 5.81
N GLU A 78 -18.84 -8.93 4.62
CA GLU A 78 -19.24 -10.15 3.90
C GLU A 78 -18.05 -10.87 3.27
N ALA A 79 -17.08 -10.10 2.76
CA ALA A 79 -15.86 -10.63 2.15
C ALA A 79 -14.89 -11.20 3.21
N PHE A 80 -14.90 -10.63 4.42
CA PHE A 80 -14.00 -11.02 5.49
C PHE A 80 -14.53 -12.25 6.24
N ARG A 81 -13.75 -13.31 6.18
CA ARG A 81 -13.95 -14.51 7.00
C ARG A 81 -12.66 -14.83 7.74
N CYS A 82 -12.66 -14.63 9.04
CA CYS A 82 -11.53 -14.99 9.88
C CYS A 82 -11.94 -16.11 10.82
N ASP A 83 -11.31 -17.26 10.67
CA ASP A 83 -11.52 -18.43 11.52
C ASP A 83 -10.70 -18.41 12.81
N VAL A 84 -10.03 -17.28 13.12
CA VAL A 84 -9.27 -17.15 14.36
C VAL A 84 -10.24 -16.78 15.48
N PRO A 85 -10.54 -17.72 16.39
CA PRO A 85 -11.53 -17.50 17.44
C PRO A 85 -11.00 -16.50 18.49
N ASN A 86 -11.92 -15.68 19.01
CA ASN A 86 -11.71 -14.81 20.18
C ASN A 86 -10.65 -13.70 20.05
N LEU A 87 -10.35 -13.22 18.83
CA LEU A 87 -9.53 -12.03 18.68
C LEU A 87 -10.34 -10.77 19.01
N SER A 88 -10.03 -10.16 20.16
CA SER A 88 -10.52 -8.81 20.48
C SER A 88 -9.67 -7.78 19.76
N THR A 89 -10.03 -7.44 18.52
CA THR A 89 -9.28 -6.52 17.67
C THR A 89 -10.11 -5.30 17.27
N SER A 90 -9.43 -4.24 16.85
CA SER A 90 -10.02 -3.12 16.13
C SER A 90 -9.83 -3.34 14.65
N LEU A 91 -10.92 -3.63 13.93
CA LEU A 91 -10.91 -4.00 12.51
C LEU A 91 -10.88 -2.76 11.61
N TYR A 92 -9.93 -2.72 10.70
CA TYR A 92 -9.82 -1.74 9.62
C TYR A 92 -9.71 -2.48 8.30
N PHE A 93 -10.29 -1.91 7.26
CA PHE A 93 -10.30 -2.50 5.93
C PHE A 93 -9.56 -1.64 4.92
N VAL A 94 -8.83 -2.31 4.03
CA VAL A 94 -8.25 -1.73 2.83
C VAL A 94 -8.77 -2.53 1.65
N VAL A 95 -9.46 -1.89 0.74
CA VAL A 95 -9.97 -2.52 -0.49
C VAL A 95 -9.04 -2.16 -1.63
N ASN A 96 -8.36 -3.16 -2.17
CA ASN A 96 -7.24 -2.98 -3.08
C ASN A 96 -6.19 -2.02 -2.47
N ASP A 97 -6.05 -0.80 -2.98
CA ASP A 97 -5.13 0.21 -2.46
C ASP A 97 -5.82 1.33 -1.64
N ALA A 98 -7.15 1.28 -1.48
CA ALA A 98 -7.93 2.32 -0.83
C ALA A 98 -8.33 1.95 0.61
N PHE A 99 -8.07 2.86 1.55
CA PHE A 99 -8.60 2.72 2.91
C PHE A 99 -10.13 2.83 2.91
N TYR A 100 -10.80 1.88 3.56
CA TYR A 100 -12.26 1.81 3.59
C TYR A 100 -12.83 2.56 4.80
N SER A 101 -13.14 3.83 4.63
CA SER A 101 -13.62 4.71 5.71
C SER A 101 -15.09 4.51 6.10
N LYS A 102 -15.87 3.75 5.31
CA LYS A 102 -17.32 3.54 5.56
C LYS A 102 -17.61 2.54 6.68
N ALA A 103 -16.60 1.78 7.14
CA ALA A 103 -16.73 0.78 8.20
C ALA A 103 -15.57 0.89 9.19
N LEU A 104 -15.63 1.87 10.07
CA LEU A 104 -14.64 2.04 11.14
C LEU A 104 -15.03 1.26 12.39
N PRO A 105 -14.05 0.84 13.22
CA PRO A 105 -14.32 0.18 14.49
C PRO A 105 -15.15 1.08 15.41
N LYS A 106 -16.08 0.48 16.15
CA LYS A 106 -16.89 1.20 17.16
C LYS A 106 -16.09 1.57 18.42
N VAL A 107 -14.93 0.94 18.60
CA VAL A 107 -14.05 1.20 19.76
C VAL A 107 -13.10 2.30 19.38
N GLU A 108 -13.14 3.36 20.14
CA GLU A 108 -12.24 4.51 19.95
C GLU A 108 -10.79 4.11 20.26
N LEU A 109 -9.89 4.63 19.45
CA LEU A 109 -8.46 4.56 19.69
C LEU A 109 -8.08 5.56 20.79
N PRO A 110 -6.97 5.32 21.51
CA PRO A 110 -6.41 6.32 22.40
C PRO A 110 -6.19 7.67 21.69
N GLU A 111 -6.26 8.76 22.46
CA GLU A 111 -6.11 10.11 21.92
C GLU A 111 -4.81 10.26 21.12
N GLY A 112 -4.92 10.87 19.95
CA GLY A 112 -3.81 11.13 19.03
C GLY A 112 -3.37 9.94 18.18
N VAL A 113 -3.90 8.74 18.38
CA VAL A 113 -3.64 7.59 17.49
C VAL A 113 -4.43 7.77 16.19
N ILE A 114 -3.76 7.59 15.06
CA ILE A 114 -4.38 7.69 13.73
C ILE A 114 -4.27 6.34 13.02
N VAL A 115 -5.38 5.88 12.45
CA VAL A 115 -5.44 4.79 11.47
C VAL A 115 -6.35 5.26 10.34
N ASP A 116 -5.77 5.67 9.23
CA ASP A 116 -6.52 6.31 8.13
C ASP A 116 -5.80 6.13 6.77
N SER A 117 -6.43 6.61 5.70
CA SER A 117 -5.84 6.69 4.36
C SER A 117 -4.53 7.49 4.38
N LEU A 118 -3.48 6.90 3.84
CA LEU A 118 -2.20 7.58 3.68
C LEU A 118 -2.34 8.82 2.78
N SER A 119 -3.09 8.72 1.68
CA SER A 119 -3.33 9.82 0.75
C SER A 119 -4.10 10.97 1.39
N LYS A 120 -5.12 10.66 2.20
CA LYS A 120 -5.90 11.66 2.94
C LYS A 120 -5.00 12.44 3.90
N ILE A 121 -4.28 11.73 4.78
CA ILE A 121 -3.40 12.40 5.75
C ILE A 121 -2.23 13.13 5.06
N ALA A 122 -1.74 12.62 3.94
CA ALA A 122 -0.73 13.31 3.15
C ALA A 122 -1.23 14.65 2.57
N ALA A 123 -2.50 14.74 2.24
CA ALA A 123 -3.11 15.99 1.80
C ALA A 123 -3.40 16.97 2.96
N GLU A 124 -3.85 16.44 4.11
CA GLU A 124 -4.18 17.23 5.30
C GLU A 124 -2.93 17.69 6.08
N ASN A 125 -1.89 16.86 6.13
CA ASN A 125 -0.65 17.15 6.86
C ASN A 125 0.60 16.71 6.07
N PRO A 126 0.93 17.40 4.98
CA PRO A 126 2.05 17.04 4.11
C PRO A 126 3.41 17.13 4.81
N GLU A 127 3.60 18.04 5.75
CA GLU A 127 4.85 18.17 6.49
C GLU A 127 5.11 16.95 7.38
N PHE A 128 4.08 16.43 8.03
CA PHE A 128 4.19 15.22 8.85
C PHE A 128 4.55 14.03 7.97
N ILE A 129 3.83 13.79 6.89
CA ILE A 129 4.09 12.66 5.99
C ILE A 129 5.46 12.77 5.35
N GLY A 130 5.89 13.97 4.94
CA GLY A 130 7.19 14.22 4.32
C GLY A 130 8.40 13.87 5.21
N LYS A 131 8.22 13.80 6.53
CA LYS A 131 9.28 13.35 7.45
C LYS A 131 9.57 11.86 7.33
N TYR A 132 8.58 11.05 6.97
CA TYR A 132 8.67 9.59 7.03
C TYR A 132 8.54 8.90 5.68
N TYR A 133 7.73 9.44 4.76
CA TYR A 133 7.43 8.81 3.47
C TYR A 133 8.69 8.67 2.61
N ALA A 134 8.92 7.46 2.09
CA ALA A 134 10.07 7.08 1.26
C ALA A 134 11.46 7.30 1.91
N LYS A 135 11.54 7.35 3.25
CA LYS A 135 12.82 7.52 3.97
C LYS A 135 13.50 6.19 4.31
N ILE A 136 12.73 5.12 4.51
CA ILE A 136 13.25 3.80 4.90
C ILE A 136 13.27 2.87 3.68
N ALA A 137 12.15 2.71 2.97
CA ALA A 137 12.07 1.96 1.73
C ALA A 137 12.66 2.80 0.58
N LYS A 138 13.95 2.70 0.39
CA LYS A 138 14.69 3.45 -0.63
C LYS A 138 14.45 2.86 -2.02
N THR A 139 14.33 3.73 -3.00
CA THR A 139 14.04 3.35 -4.40
C THR A 139 15.31 3.05 -5.20
N ASP A 140 16.44 3.62 -4.80
CA ASP A 140 17.72 3.50 -5.50
C ASP A 140 18.43 2.16 -5.32
N GLU A 141 17.93 1.30 -4.41
CA GLU A 141 18.49 -0.01 -4.10
C GLU A 141 17.64 -1.18 -4.61
N ASP A 142 16.34 -0.98 -4.88
CA ASP A 142 15.41 -2.05 -5.21
C ASP A 142 14.35 -1.61 -6.22
N GLY A 143 14.36 -2.24 -7.40
CA GLY A 143 13.44 -1.90 -8.49
C GLY A 143 11.96 -2.15 -8.13
N ILE A 144 11.64 -3.16 -7.29
CA ILE A 144 10.26 -3.40 -6.85
C ILE A 144 9.78 -2.29 -5.92
N THR A 145 10.67 -1.80 -5.05
CA THR A 145 10.37 -0.64 -4.19
C THR A 145 10.18 0.62 -5.03
N ALA A 146 11.00 0.80 -6.06
CA ALA A 146 10.87 1.90 -7.00
C ALA A 146 9.53 1.83 -7.75
N LEU A 147 9.18 0.67 -8.34
CA LEU A 147 7.90 0.45 -9.02
C LEU A 147 6.71 0.79 -8.11
N ASN A 148 6.69 0.25 -6.88
CA ASN A 148 5.64 0.55 -5.92
C ASN A 148 5.57 2.05 -5.61
N THR A 149 6.70 2.75 -5.48
CA THR A 149 6.73 4.16 -5.12
C THR A 149 6.14 5.06 -6.21
N PHE A 150 6.43 4.80 -7.48
CA PHE A 150 5.89 5.65 -8.53
C PHE A 150 4.44 5.31 -8.92
N LEU A 151 3.94 4.09 -8.63
CA LEU A 151 2.56 3.68 -8.95
C LEU A 151 1.59 3.82 -7.77
N ALA A 152 2.02 3.66 -6.52
CA ALA A 152 1.12 3.70 -5.37
C ALA A 152 0.47 5.09 -5.21
N GLN A 153 -0.87 5.13 -5.17
CA GLN A 153 -1.64 6.37 -5.03
C GLN A 153 -2.18 6.54 -3.62
N ASP A 154 -2.36 5.43 -2.88
CA ASP A 154 -2.87 5.42 -1.50
C ASP A 154 -2.29 4.23 -0.72
N GLY A 155 -2.89 3.96 0.39
CA GLY A 155 -2.57 2.90 1.33
C GLY A 155 -3.05 3.24 2.73
N LEU A 156 -2.26 2.90 3.72
CA LEU A 156 -2.63 3.04 5.12
C LEU A 156 -1.55 3.81 5.87
N LEU A 157 -1.98 4.76 6.71
CA LEU A 157 -1.18 5.35 7.77
C LEU A 157 -1.64 4.81 9.11
N ILE A 158 -0.69 4.36 9.93
CA ILE A 158 -0.87 4.12 11.36
C ILE A 158 0.12 5.01 12.12
N TYR A 159 -0.38 5.85 13.00
CA TYR A 159 0.44 6.70 13.85
C TYR A 159 0.10 6.46 15.32
N VAL A 160 1.10 6.22 16.14
CA VAL A 160 0.96 6.07 17.60
C VAL A 160 1.87 7.09 18.28
N PRO A 161 1.30 8.07 19.00
CA PRO A 161 2.06 9.14 19.65
C PRO A 161 2.95 8.62 20.78
N LYS A 162 3.85 9.49 21.22
CA LYS A 162 4.79 9.23 22.30
C LYS A 162 4.11 8.75 23.58
N ASN A 163 4.61 7.64 24.14
CA ASN A 163 4.14 7.03 25.40
C ASN A 163 2.67 6.57 25.38
N VAL A 164 2.07 6.46 24.20
CA VAL A 164 0.71 5.94 24.07
C VAL A 164 0.74 4.42 23.86
N LYS A 165 -0.09 3.71 24.61
CA LYS A 165 -0.29 2.27 24.49
C LYS A 165 -1.65 1.97 23.90
N VAL A 166 -1.65 1.24 22.78
CA VAL A 166 -2.86 0.72 22.12
C VAL A 166 -3.10 -0.70 22.60
N GLU A 167 -4.04 -0.87 23.53
CA GLU A 167 -4.30 -2.18 24.16
C GLU A 167 -4.88 -3.21 23.19
N ARG A 168 -5.82 -2.79 22.34
CA ARG A 168 -6.41 -3.68 21.34
C ARG A 168 -5.51 -3.81 20.13
N THR A 169 -5.37 -5.02 19.63
CA THR A 169 -4.68 -5.25 18.37
C THR A 169 -5.38 -4.51 17.23
N ILE A 170 -4.64 -3.70 16.49
CA ILE A 170 -5.09 -3.10 15.24
C ILE A 170 -5.02 -4.18 14.16
N GLN A 171 -6.18 -4.62 13.68
CA GLN A 171 -6.26 -5.63 12.63
C GLN A 171 -6.62 -4.97 11.31
N VAL A 172 -5.76 -5.12 10.33
CA VAL A 172 -5.95 -4.58 8.98
C VAL A 172 -6.25 -5.73 8.04
N ILE A 173 -7.44 -5.69 7.47
CA ILE A 173 -7.91 -6.66 6.49
C ILE A 173 -7.77 -6.05 5.11
N ASN A 174 -6.88 -6.61 4.31
CA ASN A 174 -6.74 -6.26 2.92
C ASN A 174 -7.63 -7.16 2.08
N ILE A 175 -8.56 -6.57 1.34
CA ILE A 175 -9.48 -7.27 0.44
C ILE A 175 -9.10 -6.91 -0.99
N LEU A 176 -8.76 -7.91 -1.79
CA LEU A 176 -8.54 -7.78 -3.21
C LEU A 176 -9.84 -8.14 -3.93
N ARG A 177 -10.38 -7.20 -4.70
CA ARG A 177 -11.63 -7.33 -5.46
C ARG A 177 -11.51 -6.63 -6.81
N SER A 178 -11.81 -7.34 -7.89
CA SER A 178 -11.83 -6.76 -9.24
C SER A 178 -12.63 -7.64 -10.19
N ASP A 179 -13.11 -7.06 -11.28
CA ASP A 179 -13.73 -7.80 -12.38
C ASP A 179 -12.71 -8.22 -13.46
N VAL A 180 -11.46 -7.81 -13.30
CA VAL A 180 -10.32 -8.14 -14.19
C VAL A 180 -9.12 -8.53 -13.35
N ASP A 181 -8.13 -9.17 -13.96
CA ASP A 181 -6.83 -9.38 -13.33
C ASP A 181 -6.21 -8.02 -12.97
N LEU A 182 -5.83 -7.83 -11.71
CA LEU A 182 -5.51 -6.50 -11.19
C LEU A 182 -4.16 -6.50 -10.47
N MET A 183 -3.34 -5.50 -10.78
CA MET A 183 -2.19 -5.15 -9.95
C MET A 183 -2.57 -4.05 -8.95
N VAL A 184 -2.32 -4.33 -7.69
CA VAL A 184 -2.55 -3.41 -6.58
C VAL A 184 -1.22 -2.91 -6.04
N ASN A 185 -1.06 -1.59 -6.01
CA ASN A 185 0.12 -0.93 -5.46
C ASN A 185 -0.30 -0.05 -4.28
N ARG A 186 0.07 -0.44 -3.08
CA ARG A 186 -0.22 0.33 -1.87
C ARG A 186 0.98 0.47 -0.96
N ARG A 187 0.97 1.50 -0.15
CA ARG A 187 1.98 1.76 0.86
C ARG A 187 1.34 1.72 2.26
N VAL A 188 1.96 1.00 3.18
CA VAL A 188 1.60 1.07 4.60
C VAL A 188 2.72 1.80 5.32
N LEU A 189 2.39 2.92 5.94
CA LEU A 189 3.31 3.70 6.76
C LEU A 189 2.90 3.59 8.23
N ILE A 190 3.79 3.02 9.04
CA ILE A 190 3.59 2.88 10.47
C ILE A 190 4.61 3.78 11.18
N VAL A 191 4.11 4.75 11.92
CA VAL A 191 4.94 5.66 12.71
C VAL A 191 4.63 5.46 14.18
N MET A 192 5.60 4.99 14.93
CA MET A 192 5.51 4.82 16.37
C MET A 192 6.55 5.72 17.05
N GLU A 193 6.07 6.64 17.87
CA GLU A 193 6.98 7.52 18.59
C GLU A 193 7.60 6.84 19.82
N GLN A 194 8.53 7.52 20.46
CA GLN A 194 9.25 7.01 21.63
C GLN A 194 8.30 6.53 22.74
N GLY A 195 8.47 5.28 23.18
CA GLY A 195 7.65 4.67 24.22
C GLY A 195 6.23 4.30 23.80
N ALA A 196 5.90 4.38 22.51
CA ALA A 196 4.63 3.90 21.97
C ALA A 196 4.59 2.37 21.93
N GLU A 197 3.42 1.79 22.25
CA GLU A 197 3.18 0.35 22.19
C GLU A 197 1.90 0.06 21.39
N ALA A 198 1.99 -0.84 20.42
CA ALA A 198 0.83 -1.36 19.69
C ALA A 198 1.09 -2.77 19.14
N LYS A 199 0.02 -3.49 18.87
CA LYS A 199 0.05 -4.79 18.16
C LYS A 199 -0.70 -4.68 16.86
N PHE A 200 -0.15 -5.25 15.80
CA PHE A 200 -0.72 -5.23 14.46
C PHE A 200 -0.93 -6.65 13.94
N LEU A 201 -2.05 -6.84 13.27
CA LEU A 201 -2.35 -8.07 12.54
C LEU A 201 -2.78 -7.69 11.12
N PHE A 202 -2.08 -8.16 10.12
CA PHE A 202 -2.43 -7.97 8.71
C PHE A 202 -2.94 -9.28 8.13
N CYS A 203 -4.11 -9.22 7.48
CA CYS A 203 -4.71 -10.34 6.79
C CYS A 203 -4.98 -9.95 5.34
N ASP A 204 -4.66 -10.83 4.40
CA ASP A 204 -4.89 -10.61 2.98
C ASP A 204 -5.93 -11.62 2.46
N HIS A 205 -6.96 -11.13 1.77
CA HIS A 205 -8.06 -11.91 1.22
C HIS A 205 -8.31 -11.52 -0.24
N ALA A 206 -8.57 -12.50 -1.10
CA ALA A 206 -9.17 -12.28 -2.40
C ALA A 206 -10.67 -12.55 -2.30
N ALA A 207 -11.48 -11.61 -2.75
CA ALA A 207 -12.96 -11.71 -2.70
C ALA A 207 -13.55 -12.37 -3.95
N ASP A 208 -12.74 -12.69 -4.94
CA ASP A 208 -13.13 -13.33 -6.19
C ASP A 208 -12.04 -14.26 -6.73
N ASP A 209 -12.25 -14.80 -7.93
CA ASP A 209 -11.38 -15.77 -8.61
C ASP A 209 -10.38 -15.14 -9.60
N LYS A 210 -10.24 -13.82 -9.59
CA LYS A 210 -9.30 -13.10 -10.46
C LYS A 210 -7.86 -13.26 -9.99
N ASN A 211 -6.93 -13.08 -10.90
CA ASN A 211 -5.53 -13.04 -10.57
C ASN A 211 -5.15 -11.66 -10.03
N PHE A 212 -4.56 -11.65 -8.86
CA PHE A 212 -4.09 -10.42 -8.23
C PHE A 212 -2.58 -10.42 -8.08
N LEU A 213 -1.97 -9.32 -8.49
CA LEU A 213 -0.60 -8.99 -8.15
C LEU A 213 -0.63 -7.88 -7.09
N ASP A 214 -0.48 -8.28 -5.83
CA ASP A 214 -0.48 -7.36 -4.70
C ASP A 214 0.94 -6.93 -4.35
N ARG A 215 1.23 -5.65 -4.56
CA ARG A 215 2.50 -5.04 -4.18
C ARG A 215 2.30 -4.10 -2.99
N LYS A 216 2.54 -4.63 -1.81
CA LYS A 216 2.47 -3.90 -0.53
C LYS A 216 3.88 -3.62 -0.01
N SER A 217 4.15 -2.35 0.29
CA SER A 217 5.34 -1.94 1.03
C SER A 217 4.92 -1.46 2.41
N VAL A 218 5.40 -2.15 3.44
CA VAL A 218 5.15 -1.80 4.85
C VAL A 218 6.44 -1.21 5.43
N VAL A 219 6.34 -0.03 6.01
CA VAL A 219 7.47 0.71 6.58
C VAL A 219 7.12 1.28 7.94
#